data_0f330cd8ad6478571c903ccca06ea821
#
_entry.id   0f330cd8ad6478571c903ccca06ea821
#
_cell.length_a   1.000
_cell.length_b   1.000
_cell.length_c   1.000
_cell.angle_alpha   90.00
_cell.angle_beta   90.00
_cell.angle_gamma   90.00
#
_symmetry.space_group_name_H-M   'P 1'
#
loop_
_entity.id
_entity.type
_entity.pdbx_description
1 polymer ?
#
loop_
_entity_poly.entity_id
_entity_poly.type
_entity_poly.pdbx_seq_one_letter_code
_entity_poly.pdbx_strand_id
1 'polypeptide(L)'
;GNHLGICNHMDADIRFESGGAGLVSTIEDYRNFAQMLMNGGAYQGRTYLMPSTVAYMTGCRLYPHQQMMMAGWDSLAGYSYSNLMRVLTEPSLAVINGSRGEYGWDGWLGPYFANMPEVDTTFLMMVQLKDSGTFTLTRKLRNVLAAAII
;
A
#
# COMPACT_ATOMS: atom_id res chain seq x y z
N GLY A 1 2.93 16.35 22.84
CA GLY A 1 2.31 15.62 21.74
C GLY A 1 1.38 14.55 22.29
N ASN A 2 0.26 14.31 21.62
CA ASN A 2 -0.68 13.29 22.03
C ASN A 2 -0.05 11.91 21.82
N HIS A 3 -0.08 11.07 22.85
CA HIS A 3 0.35 9.68 22.76
C HIS A 3 -0.65 8.90 21.89
N LEU A 4 -0.17 8.26 20.82
CA LEU A 4 -1.01 7.55 19.85
C LEU A 4 -1.42 6.14 20.31
N GLY A 5 -1.06 5.73 21.52
CA GLY A 5 -1.24 4.35 22.00
C GLY A 5 -0.29 3.33 21.35
N ILE A 6 0.59 3.78 20.48
CA ILE A 6 1.62 2.96 19.83
C ILE A 6 2.92 3.18 20.59
N CYS A 7 3.38 2.18 21.30
CA CYS A 7 4.67 2.18 21.99
C CYS A 7 5.63 1.30 21.17
N ASN A 8 6.31 1.88 20.22
CA ASN A 8 7.44 1.23 19.55
C ASN A 8 8.71 1.54 20.36
N HIS A 9 8.88 0.82 21.46
CA HIS A 9 10.15 0.81 22.16
C HIS A 9 11.13 -0.04 21.35
N MET A 10 12.21 0.58 20.89
CA MET A 10 13.34 -0.12 20.26
C MET A 10 14.22 -0.83 21.32
N ASP A 11 13.65 -1.13 22.45
CA ASP A 11 14.33 -1.77 23.58
C ASP A 11 14.43 -3.28 23.37
N ALA A 12 15.49 -3.89 23.94
CA ALA A 12 15.72 -5.33 23.87
C ALA A 12 14.62 -6.19 24.55
N ASP A 13 13.79 -5.58 25.38
CA ASP A 13 12.75 -6.24 26.18
C ASP A 13 11.34 -6.13 25.59
N ILE A 14 11.22 -5.98 24.26
CA ILE A 14 9.90 -5.96 23.60
C ILE A 14 9.18 -7.29 23.82
N ARG A 15 8.05 -7.22 24.52
CA ARG A 15 7.24 -8.39 24.85
C ARG A 15 6.12 -8.70 23.82
N PHE A 16 5.84 -7.76 22.93
CA PHE A 16 4.78 -7.89 21.94
C PHE A 16 5.24 -7.37 20.57
N GLU A 17 5.32 -8.27 19.63
CA GLU A 17 5.63 -7.98 18.23
C GLU A 17 4.34 -7.65 17.48
N SER A 18 4.04 -6.36 17.33
CA SER A 18 2.83 -5.92 16.65
C SER A 18 2.97 -6.01 15.13
N GLY A 19 2.22 -6.87 14.50
CA GLY A 19 2.15 -6.96 13.04
C GLY A 19 1.51 -5.74 12.38
N GLY A 20 0.71 -4.95 13.13
CA GLY A 20 0.03 -3.77 12.59
C GLY A 20 0.82 -2.46 12.74
N ALA A 21 1.70 -2.37 13.74
CA ALA A 21 2.40 -1.11 14.06
C ALA A 21 3.79 -1.33 14.68
N GLY A 22 4.34 -2.53 14.62
CA GLY A 22 5.60 -2.91 15.26
C GLY A 22 6.85 -2.72 14.40
N LEU A 23 6.70 -2.54 13.11
CA LEU A 23 7.83 -2.39 12.20
C LEU A 23 8.18 -0.92 11.97
N VAL A 24 9.48 -0.64 11.97
CA VAL A 24 10.07 0.63 11.55
C VAL A 24 10.92 0.36 10.32
N SER A 25 10.83 1.22 9.31
CA SER A 25 11.57 1.06 8.06
C SER A 25 12.05 2.41 7.52
N THR A 26 12.93 2.35 6.53
CA THR A 26 13.32 3.49 5.71
C THR A 26 12.61 3.44 4.35
N ILE A 27 12.61 4.54 3.60
CA ILE A 27 12.02 4.57 2.25
C ILE A 27 12.80 3.65 1.32
N GLU A 28 14.12 3.55 1.49
CA GLU A 28 15.00 2.69 0.70
C GLU A 28 14.69 1.20 0.93
N ASP A 29 14.56 0.79 2.19
CA ASP A 29 14.25 -0.60 2.52
C ASP A 29 12.85 -0.98 2.05
N TYR A 30 11.89 -0.07 2.25
CA TYR A 30 10.52 -0.32 1.78
C TYR A 30 10.43 -0.36 0.25
N ARG A 31 11.24 0.45 -0.45
CA ARG A 31 11.39 0.36 -1.91
C ARG A 31 11.88 -1.04 -2.34
N ASN A 32 12.85 -1.60 -1.64
CA ASN A 32 13.36 -2.94 -1.93
C ASN A 32 12.25 -4.01 -1.79
N PHE A 33 11.44 -3.89 -0.74
CA PHE A 33 10.26 -4.74 -0.54
C PHE A 33 9.22 -4.55 -1.66
N ALA A 34 8.90 -3.32 -2.01
CA ALA A 34 7.96 -2.98 -3.08
C ALA A 34 8.43 -3.55 -4.42
N GLN A 35 9.71 -3.40 -4.73
CA GLN A 35 10.31 -3.92 -5.95
C GLN A 35 10.36 -5.46 -5.98
N MET A 36 10.61 -6.10 -4.84
CA MET A 36 10.50 -7.55 -4.73
C MET A 36 9.10 -8.03 -5.12
N LEU A 37 8.05 -7.36 -4.67
CA LEU A 37 6.67 -7.69 -5.05
C LEU A 37 6.41 -7.43 -6.54
N MET A 38 6.88 -6.30 -7.09
CA MET A 38 6.76 -5.98 -8.52
C MET A 38 7.42 -7.04 -9.41
N ASN A 39 8.53 -7.61 -8.96
CA ASN A 39 9.27 -8.66 -9.66
C ASN A 39 8.71 -10.07 -9.38
N GLY A 40 7.47 -10.19 -8.94
CA GLY A 40 6.84 -11.49 -8.68
C GLY A 40 7.48 -12.28 -7.55
N GLY A 41 8.05 -11.61 -6.56
CA GLY A 41 8.61 -12.21 -5.35
C GLY A 41 10.14 -12.36 -5.37
N ALA A 42 10.83 -11.82 -6.38
CA ALA A 42 12.28 -11.89 -6.50
C ALA A 42 12.93 -10.50 -6.35
N TYR A 43 14.10 -10.46 -5.72
CA TYR A 43 14.92 -9.28 -5.60
C TYR A 43 16.41 -9.63 -5.58
N GLN A 44 17.22 -8.90 -6.36
CA GLN A 44 18.66 -9.10 -6.49
C GLN A 44 19.08 -10.58 -6.74
N GLY A 45 18.36 -11.25 -7.64
CA GLY A 45 18.65 -12.64 -8.01
C GLY A 45 18.19 -13.68 -6.98
N ARG A 46 17.55 -13.28 -5.89
CA ARG A 46 17.03 -14.18 -4.86
C ARG A 46 15.50 -14.19 -4.88
N THR A 47 14.91 -15.37 -4.79
CA THR A 47 13.46 -15.56 -4.65
C THR A 47 13.08 -15.58 -3.17
N TYR A 48 12.20 -14.67 -2.75
CA TYR A 48 11.65 -14.57 -1.41
C TYR A 48 10.23 -15.13 -1.34
N LEU A 49 9.44 -14.92 -2.39
CA LEU A 49 8.11 -15.44 -2.56
C LEU A 49 7.97 -16.09 -3.93
N MET A 50 7.13 -17.10 -4.04
CA MET A 50 6.78 -17.65 -5.35
C MET A 50 5.88 -16.65 -6.11
N PRO A 51 5.99 -16.57 -7.45
CA PRO A 51 5.10 -15.70 -8.25
C PRO A 51 3.61 -15.97 -8.02
N SER A 52 3.23 -17.22 -7.81
CA SER A 52 1.86 -17.60 -7.45
C SER A 52 1.42 -17.03 -6.11
N THR A 53 2.33 -16.90 -5.14
CA THR A 53 2.06 -16.27 -3.85
C THR A 53 1.80 -14.78 -4.02
N VAL A 54 2.62 -14.09 -4.79
CA VAL A 54 2.42 -12.65 -5.08
C VAL A 54 1.10 -12.46 -5.82
N ALA A 55 0.81 -13.26 -6.84
CA ALA A 55 -0.47 -13.21 -7.57
C ALA A 55 -1.67 -13.47 -6.65
N TYR A 56 -1.53 -14.38 -5.68
CA TYR A 56 -2.56 -14.61 -4.68
C TYR A 56 -2.75 -13.39 -3.76
N MET A 57 -1.66 -12.78 -3.31
CA MET A 57 -1.68 -11.61 -2.41
C MET A 57 -2.25 -10.35 -3.08
N THR A 58 -2.08 -10.21 -4.39
CA THR A 58 -2.51 -9.04 -5.16
C THR A 58 -3.79 -9.28 -5.96
N GLY A 59 -4.36 -10.47 -5.87
CA GLY A 59 -5.65 -10.79 -6.50
C GLY A 59 -6.84 -10.25 -5.71
N CYS A 60 -7.93 -9.91 -6.42
CA CYS A 60 -9.18 -9.48 -5.79
C CYS A 60 -9.84 -10.66 -5.04
N ARG A 61 -10.19 -10.47 -3.77
CA ARG A 61 -10.75 -11.52 -2.90
C ARG A 61 -12.10 -11.19 -2.29
N LEU A 62 -12.58 -9.96 -2.44
CA LEU A 62 -13.86 -9.57 -1.90
C LEU A 62 -15.01 -10.02 -2.80
N TYR A 63 -16.09 -10.50 -2.18
CA TYR A 63 -17.37 -10.66 -2.84
C TYR A 63 -17.99 -9.29 -3.16
N PRO A 64 -18.91 -9.20 -4.15
CA PRO A 64 -19.50 -7.92 -4.57
C PRO A 64 -20.10 -7.10 -3.43
N HIS A 65 -20.79 -7.74 -2.46
CA HIS A 65 -21.37 -7.04 -1.31
C HIS A 65 -20.31 -6.46 -0.35
N GLN A 66 -19.19 -7.16 -0.17
CA GLN A 66 -18.07 -6.68 0.64
C GLN A 66 -17.34 -5.53 -0.05
N GLN A 67 -17.21 -5.60 -1.37
CA GLN A 67 -16.60 -4.54 -2.18
C GLN A 67 -17.42 -3.25 -2.10
N MET A 68 -18.75 -3.33 -2.11
CA MET A 68 -19.62 -2.17 -1.89
C MET A 68 -19.42 -1.54 -0.51
N MET A 69 -19.23 -2.33 0.53
CA MET A 69 -18.93 -1.83 1.88
C MET A 69 -17.58 -1.11 1.92
N MET A 70 -16.57 -1.66 1.26
CA MET A 70 -15.25 -1.03 1.17
C MET A 70 -15.29 0.31 0.41
N ALA A 71 -16.12 0.42 -0.62
CA ALA A 71 -16.32 1.67 -1.36
C ALA A 71 -16.89 2.82 -0.52
N GLY A 72 -17.51 2.50 0.63
CA GLY A 72 -17.96 3.48 1.61
C GLY A 72 -16.82 4.12 2.43
N TRP A 73 -15.61 3.58 2.38
CA TRP A 73 -14.44 4.21 2.98
C TRP A 73 -13.90 5.28 2.03
N ASP A 74 -13.53 6.40 2.61
CA ASP A 74 -12.96 7.50 1.86
C ASP A 74 -11.78 7.03 1.00
N SER A 75 -11.81 7.39 -0.28
CA SER A 75 -10.79 7.10 -1.27
C SER A 75 -10.66 5.63 -1.72
N LEU A 76 -11.52 4.72 -1.29
CA LEU A 76 -11.47 3.32 -1.68
C LEU A 76 -12.52 2.90 -2.72
N ALA A 77 -13.28 3.85 -3.27
CA ALA A 77 -14.13 3.58 -4.43
C ALA A 77 -13.29 3.03 -5.60
N GLY A 78 -13.74 1.97 -6.23
CA GLY A 78 -13.02 1.29 -7.30
C GLY A 78 -11.96 0.29 -6.84
N TYR A 79 -11.68 0.24 -5.54
CA TYR A 79 -10.75 -0.74 -4.99
C TYR A 79 -11.48 -1.96 -4.41
N SER A 80 -10.80 -3.09 -4.50
CA SER A 80 -11.08 -4.31 -3.75
C SER A 80 -9.95 -4.56 -2.74
N TYR A 81 -10.07 -5.60 -1.95
CA TYR A 81 -9.06 -5.99 -0.96
C TYR A 81 -8.61 -7.42 -1.18
N SER A 82 -7.32 -7.63 -1.01
CA SER A 82 -6.71 -8.94 -0.96
C SER A 82 -5.93 -9.09 0.35
N ASN A 83 -4.95 -9.97 0.42
CA ASN A 83 -4.18 -10.20 1.63
C ASN A 83 -3.33 -8.96 1.98
N LEU A 84 -3.79 -8.17 2.93
CA LEU A 84 -3.15 -6.97 3.47
C LEU A 84 -2.98 -5.81 2.47
N MET A 85 -3.61 -5.88 1.30
CA MET A 85 -3.48 -4.85 0.27
C MET A 85 -4.84 -4.48 -0.34
N ARG A 86 -5.05 -3.20 -0.63
CA ARG A 86 -6.07 -2.77 -1.57
C ARG A 86 -5.60 -3.08 -2.99
N VAL A 87 -6.53 -3.40 -3.86
CA VAL A 87 -6.27 -3.66 -5.28
C VAL A 87 -7.25 -2.86 -6.12
N LEU A 88 -6.77 -2.03 -7.03
CA LEU A 88 -7.62 -1.24 -7.93
C LEU A 88 -8.22 -2.14 -9.01
N THR A 89 -9.51 -2.34 -8.92
CA THR A 89 -10.27 -3.19 -9.87
C THR A 89 -11.07 -2.37 -10.85
N GLU A 90 -11.51 -1.17 -10.47
CA GLU A 90 -12.38 -0.30 -11.26
C GLU A 90 -11.86 1.15 -11.27
N PRO A 91 -10.87 1.46 -12.11
CA PRO A 91 -10.25 2.79 -12.17
C PRO A 91 -11.24 3.93 -12.42
N SER A 92 -12.31 3.67 -13.15
CA SER A 92 -13.36 4.68 -13.45
C SER A 92 -14.09 5.20 -12.21
N LEU A 93 -14.06 4.47 -11.11
CA LEU A 93 -14.68 4.85 -9.83
C LEU A 93 -13.67 5.46 -8.85
N ALA A 94 -12.37 5.33 -9.13
CA ALA A 94 -11.34 5.77 -8.22
C ALA A 94 -11.23 7.30 -8.17
N VAL A 95 -10.96 7.84 -6.98
CA VAL A 95 -10.76 9.29 -6.78
C VAL A 95 -9.34 9.74 -7.12
N ILE A 96 -8.45 8.81 -7.42
CA ILE A 96 -7.07 9.06 -7.87
C ILE A 96 -6.86 8.40 -9.23
N ASN A 97 -6.01 9.01 -10.05
CA ASN A 97 -5.62 8.42 -11.30
C ASN A 97 -4.70 7.20 -11.04
N GLY A 98 -5.12 6.05 -11.50
CA GLY A 98 -4.42 4.77 -11.33
C GLY A 98 -4.85 3.77 -12.41
N SER A 99 -4.11 2.69 -12.53
CA SER A 99 -4.38 1.61 -13.48
C SER A 99 -4.94 0.36 -12.80
N ARG A 100 -5.69 -0.43 -13.54
CA ARG A 100 -6.22 -1.71 -13.05
C ARG A 100 -5.07 -2.60 -12.58
N GLY A 101 -5.26 -3.26 -11.45
CA GLY A 101 -4.22 -4.12 -10.86
C GLY A 101 -3.19 -3.38 -10.00
N GLU A 102 -3.30 -2.06 -9.84
CA GLU A 102 -2.55 -1.35 -8.81
C GLU A 102 -2.84 -1.95 -7.45
N TYR A 103 -1.80 -2.17 -6.64
CA TYR A 103 -1.95 -2.70 -5.29
C TYR A 103 -1.03 -2.00 -4.30
N GLY A 104 -1.42 -1.98 -3.04
CA GLY A 104 -0.66 -1.37 -1.96
C GLY A 104 -1.48 -1.14 -0.72
N TRP A 105 -0.98 -0.32 0.18
CA TRP A 105 -1.68 0.11 1.39
C TRP A 105 -1.15 1.45 1.88
N ASP A 106 -1.83 1.98 2.87
CA ASP A 106 -1.47 3.22 3.55
C ASP A 106 -1.56 3.06 5.06
N GLY A 107 -0.77 3.82 5.77
CA GLY A 107 -0.72 3.80 7.22
C GLY A 107 -1.44 5.00 7.84
N TRP A 108 -1.93 4.80 9.06
CA TRP A 108 -2.61 5.83 9.84
C TRP A 108 -1.78 7.12 10.07
N LEU A 109 -0.45 6.98 10.08
CA LEU A 109 0.47 8.13 10.19
C LEU A 109 0.87 8.72 8.84
N GLY A 110 0.20 8.36 7.76
CA GLY A 110 0.35 8.94 6.45
C GLY A 110 1.31 8.29 5.48
N PRO A 111 2.10 7.25 5.82
CA PRO A 111 2.86 6.55 4.81
C PRO A 111 1.92 5.91 3.78
N TYR A 112 2.38 5.88 2.53
CA TYR A 112 1.60 5.34 1.43
C TYR A 112 2.49 4.54 0.50
N PHE A 113 1.97 3.41 0.06
CA PHE A 113 2.61 2.50 -0.88
C PHE A 113 1.64 2.09 -1.98
N ALA A 114 2.08 2.18 -3.23
CA ALA A 114 1.39 1.60 -4.37
C ALA A 114 2.37 1.10 -5.42
N ASN A 115 2.19 -0.15 -5.83
CA ASN A 115 2.75 -0.72 -7.04
C ASN A 115 1.73 -0.66 -8.16
N MET A 116 2.17 -0.20 -9.32
CA MET A 116 1.38 -0.06 -10.55
C MET A 116 2.01 -0.92 -11.66
N PRO A 117 1.70 -2.22 -11.73
CA PRO A 117 2.37 -3.13 -12.67
C PRO A 117 2.18 -2.76 -14.14
N GLU A 118 1.03 -2.22 -14.50
CA GLU A 118 0.72 -1.84 -15.89
C GLU A 118 1.67 -0.80 -16.47
N VAL A 119 2.22 0.07 -15.59
CA VAL A 119 3.13 1.16 -15.98
C VAL A 119 4.51 1.00 -15.33
N ASP A 120 4.81 -0.19 -14.81
CA ASP A 120 6.09 -0.54 -14.16
C ASP A 120 6.59 0.52 -13.17
N THR A 121 5.68 1.02 -12.33
CA THR A 121 5.98 2.12 -11.43
C THR A 121 5.60 1.79 -9.99
N THR A 122 6.46 2.18 -9.05
CA THR A 122 6.20 2.15 -7.61
C THR A 122 6.11 3.56 -7.07
N PHE A 123 5.07 3.87 -6.32
CA PHE A 123 4.94 5.11 -5.58
C PHE A 123 5.05 4.84 -4.08
N LEU A 124 6.00 5.54 -3.45
CA LEU A 124 6.19 5.52 -2.01
C LEU A 124 6.15 6.93 -1.46
N MET A 125 5.45 7.12 -0.35
CA MET A 125 5.45 8.36 0.41
C MET A 125 5.62 8.02 1.89
N MET A 126 6.66 8.56 2.50
CA MET A 126 6.94 8.36 3.93
C MET A 126 6.78 9.68 4.66
N VAL A 127 5.76 9.76 5.51
CA VAL A 127 5.46 10.90 6.38
C VAL A 127 5.01 10.38 7.74
N GLN A 128 5.11 11.23 8.76
CA GLN A 128 4.54 10.96 10.07
C GLN A 128 3.57 12.07 10.41
N LEU A 129 2.38 11.99 9.86
CA LEU A 129 1.32 12.95 10.06
C LEU A 129 -0.01 12.22 10.24
N LYS A 130 -0.47 12.16 11.47
CA LYS A 130 -1.72 11.50 11.85
C LYS A 130 -2.90 12.09 11.08
N ASP A 131 -3.80 11.23 10.64
CA ASP A 131 -5.10 11.56 10.01
C ASP A 131 -5.01 12.42 8.73
N SER A 132 -3.82 12.55 8.13
CA SER A 132 -3.62 13.32 6.90
C SER A 132 -3.41 12.44 5.66
N GLY A 133 -2.99 11.23 5.90
CA GLY A 133 -2.36 10.28 5.03
C GLY A 133 -2.79 10.31 3.58
N THR A 134 -3.86 9.67 3.34
CA THR A 134 -4.22 9.32 1.97
C THR A 134 -5.04 10.38 1.26
N PHE A 135 -5.60 11.37 1.97
CA PHE A 135 -6.61 12.19 1.34
C PHE A 135 -6.09 13.27 0.39
N THR A 136 -5.53 14.33 0.89
CA THR A 136 -5.25 15.49 0.04
C THR A 136 -3.88 15.41 -0.61
N LEU A 137 -2.85 15.14 0.18
CA LEU A 137 -1.47 15.15 -0.31
C LEU A 137 -1.21 13.99 -1.27
N THR A 138 -1.57 12.78 -0.86
CA THR A 138 -1.38 11.57 -1.67
C THR A 138 -2.11 11.67 -3.00
N ARG A 139 -3.37 12.15 -3.00
CA ARG A 139 -4.14 12.33 -4.24
C ARG A 139 -3.48 13.32 -5.18
N LYS A 140 -3.00 14.45 -4.67
CA LYS A 140 -2.28 15.44 -5.49
C LYS A 140 -1.00 14.87 -6.09
N LEU A 141 -0.19 14.20 -5.26
CA LEU A 141 1.07 13.61 -5.71
C LEU A 141 0.82 12.46 -6.71
N ARG A 142 -0.19 11.64 -6.49
CA ARG A 142 -0.58 10.59 -7.41
C ARG A 142 -1.03 11.13 -8.78
N ASN A 143 -1.79 12.21 -8.80
CA ASN A 143 -2.21 12.84 -10.06
C ASN A 143 -1.03 13.48 -10.80
N VAL A 144 -0.07 14.08 -10.06
CA VAL A 144 1.17 14.61 -10.68
C VAL A 144 2.00 13.46 -11.26
N LEU A 145 2.16 12.36 -10.52
CA LEU A 145 2.84 11.17 -11.02
C LEU A 145 2.17 10.61 -12.29
N ALA A 146 0.85 10.44 -12.26
CA ALA A 146 0.11 9.93 -13.41
C ALA A 146 0.25 10.81 -14.66
N ALA A 147 0.37 12.12 -14.48
CA ALA A 147 0.62 13.05 -15.58
C ALA A 147 2.05 12.99 -16.14
N ALA A 148 2.99 12.40 -15.38
CA ALA A 148 4.39 12.24 -15.78
C ALA A 148 4.70 10.86 -16.37
N ILE A 149 3.81 9.90 -16.22
CA ILE A 149 3.91 8.56 -16.83
C ILE A 149 3.28 8.65 -18.23
N ILE A 150 4.10 8.49 -19.23
CA ILE A 150 3.71 8.55 -20.66
C ILE A 150 3.77 7.14 -21.24
#